data_656ff86d09516fc6c7a8fb5f3c5b6743
#
_entry.id   656ff86d09516fc6c7a8fb5f3c5b6743
#
_cell.length_a   1.000
_cell.length_b   1.000
_cell.length_c   1.000
_cell.angle_alpha   90.00
_cell.angle_beta   90.00
_cell.angle_gamma   90.00
#
_symmetry.space_group_name_H-M   'P 1'
#
loop_
_entity.id
_entity.type
_entity.pdbx_description
1 polymer ?
#
loop_
_entity_poly.entity_id
_entity_poly.type
_entity_poly.pdbx_seq_one_letter_code
_entity_poly.pdbx_strand_id
1 'polypeptide(L)'
;MRETDRFVRFHFPELSIRGAWVHLDDSYRALCQGRNYPAAVGRLLGEMASITTLMAGQLKHPGRLTFQTRDPGAISLLVMDCTDQLGLRGTAQWRPEHLASLMDPATECLNQTDSGEESRLVMTLDAHQFSTPWQSHVPLVGKTLAEAF
;
A
#
# COMPACT_ATOMS: atom_id res chain seq x y z
N MET A 1 -16.09 3.19 2.91
CA MET A 1 -15.92 1.73 2.89
C MET A 1 -17.17 1.10 2.27
N ARG A 2 -17.01 0.04 1.48
CA ARG A 2 -18.12 -0.61 0.78
C ARG A 2 -18.77 -1.68 1.66
N GLU A 3 -19.89 -2.27 1.22
CA GLU A 3 -20.76 -3.11 2.06
C GLU A 3 -20.10 -4.35 2.67
N THR A 4 -19.20 -5.02 1.93
CA THR A 4 -18.48 -6.21 2.41
C THR A 4 -17.14 -5.90 3.08
N ASP A 5 -16.66 -4.66 2.97
CA ASP A 5 -15.43 -4.24 3.62
C ASP A 5 -15.63 -4.08 5.14
N ARG A 6 -14.60 -4.38 5.91
CA ARG A 6 -14.61 -4.25 7.38
C ARG A 6 -13.32 -3.62 7.87
N PHE A 7 -13.45 -2.68 8.78
CA PHE A 7 -12.35 -2.11 9.56
C PHE A 7 -12.71 -2.16 11.04
N VAL A 8 -11.94 -2.87 11.84
CA VAL A 8 -12.20 -3.10 13.27
C VAL A 8 -10.99 -2.67 14.08
N ARG A 9 -11.19 -1.79 15.06
CA ARG A 9 -10.19 -1.49 16.09
C ARG A 9 -10.47 -2.32 17.32
N PHE A 10 -9.43 -2.80 17.96
CA PHE A 10 -9.52 -3.54 19.22
C PHE A 10 -8.51 -3.02 20.24
N HIS A 11 -8.79 -3.26 21.50
CA HIS A 11 -7.97 -2.81 22.60
C HIS A 11 -7.99 -3.87 23.70
N PHE A 12 -6.81 -4.17 24.23
CA PHE A 12 -6.62 -5.00 25.43
C PHE A 12 -6.12 -4.09 26.56
N PRO A 13 -7.02 -3.57 27.43
CA PRO A 13 -6.68 -2.56 28.43
C PRO A 13 -5.60 -3.03 29.42
N GLU A 14 -5.71 -4.29 29.86
CA GLU A 14 -4.79 -4.91 30.83
C GLU A 14 -3.36 -5.07 30.30
N LEU A 15 -3.21 -5.16 28.96
CA LEU A 15 -1.92 -5.31 28.29
C LEU A 15 -1.42 -4.00 27.66
N SER A 16 -2.22 -2.93 27.73
CA SER A 16 -1.95 -1.66 27.00
C SER A 16 -1.72 -1.84 25.50
N ILE A 17 -2.31 -2.87 24.90
CA ILE A 17 -2.19 -3.18 23.48
C ILE A 17 -3.41 -2.63 22.74
N ARG A 18 -3.15 -1.95 21.62
CA ARG A 18 -4.15 -1.55 20.65
C ARG A 18 -3.83 -2.16 19.30
N GLY A 19 -4.85 -2.52 18.55
CA GLY A 19 -4.68 -3.04 17.21
C GLY A 19 -5.84 -2.66 16.30
N ALA A 20 -5.65 -2.93 15.03
CA ALA A 20 -6.70 -2.82 14.03
C ALA A 20 -6.62 -4.00 13.07
N TRP A 21 -7.77 -4.36 12.53
CA TRP A 21 -7.93 -5.39 11.53
C TRP A 21 -8.73 -4.84 10.36
N VAL A 22 -8.35 -5.19 9.15
CA VAL A 22 -9.04 -4.79 7.93
C VAL A 22 -9.32 -5.99 7.03
N HIS A 23 -10.47 -5.99 6.41
CA HIS A 23 -10.85 -6.88 5.33
C HIS A 23 -11.39 -6.02 4.17
N LEU A 24 -10.78 -6.16 3.00
CA LEU A 24 -11.15 -5.43 1.78
C LEU A 24 -11.58 -6.44 0.72
N ASP A 25 -12.88 -6.48 0.40
CA ASP A 25 -13.44 -7.31 -0.65
C ASP A 25 -13.94 -6.44 -1.82
N ASP A 26 -14.99 -5.67 -1.60
CA ASP A 26 -15.55 -4.80 -2.63
C ASP A 26 -14.59 -3.69 -3.06
N SER A 27 -13.86 -3.09 -2.11
CA SER A 27 -12.85 -2.08 -2.44
C SER A 27 -11.70 -2.68 -3.25
N TYR A 28 -11.23 -3.88 -2.91
CA TYR A 28 -10.18 -4.56 -3.66
C TYR A 28 -10.65 -4.93 -5.08
N ARG A 29 -11.86 -5.49 -5.21
CA ARG A 29 -12.44 -5.77 -6.53
C ARG A 29 -12.53 -4.51 -7.39
N ALA A 30 -12.95 -3.38 -6.82
CA ALA A 30 -13.05 -2.11 -7.52
C ALA A 30 -11.67 -1.56 -7.96
N LEU A 31 -10.63 -1.73 -7.13
CA LEU A 31 -9.26 -1.38 -7.50
C LEU A 31 -8.76 -2.17 -8.71
N CYS A 32 -9.14 -3.45 -8.81
CA CYS A 32 -8.73 -4.34 -9.89
C CYS A 32 -9.62 -4.26 -11.13
N GLN A 33 -10.83 -3.71 -11.01
CA GLN A 33 -11.85 -3.72 -12.08
C GLN A 33 -11.34 -3.03 -13.35
N GLY A 34 -11.40 -3.76 -14.49
CA GLY A 34 -11.03 -3.25 -15.80
C GLY A 34 -9.53 -3.04 -16.03
N ARG A 35 -8.67 -3.53 -15.14
CA ARG A 35 -7.22 -3.28 -15.18
C ARG A 35 -6.35 -4.45 -15.60
N ASN A 36 -6.89 -5.66 -15.63
CA ASN A 36 -6.18 -6.89 -16.04
C ASN A 36 -4.81 -7.07 -15.34
N TYR A 37 -4.70 -6.76 -14.06
CA TYR A 37 -3.47 -6.94 -13.31
C TYR A 37 -3.03 -8.41 -13.29
N PRO A 38 -1.75 -8.72 -13.55
CA PRO A 38 -1.18 -10.02 -13.22
C PRO A 38 -1.37 -10.35 -11.75
N ALA A 39 -1.47 -11.62 -11.39
CA ALA A 39 -1.76 -12.05 -10.01
C ALA A 39 -0.81 -11.45 -8.97
N ALA A 40 0.50 -11.41 -9.26
CA ALA A 40 1.49 -10.79 -8.37
C ALA A 40 1.26 -9.30 -8.16
N VAL A 41 0.93 -8.56 -9.23
CA VAL A 41 0.64 -7.11 -9.16
C VAL A 41 -0.65 -6.85 -8.38
N GLY A 42 -1.70 -7.64 -8.64
CA GLY A 42 -2.96 -7.56 -7.90
C GLY A 42 -2.78 -7.85 -6.41
N ARG A 43 -1.97 -8.84 -6.06
CA ARG A 43 -1.62 -9.16 -4.67
C ARG A 43 -0.95 -7.97 -3.98
N LEU A 44 0.10 -7.40 -4.57
CA LEU A 44 0.79 -6.24 -4.02
C LEU A 44 -0.12 -5.02 -3.86
N LEU A 45 -1.01 -4.79 -4.84
CA LEU A 45 -2.00 -3.73 -4.75
C LEU A 45 -2.95 -3.95 -3.56
N GLY A 46 -3.37 -5.19 -3.31
CA GLY A 46 -4.19 -5.57 -2.15
C GLY A 46 -3.47 -5.42 -0.81
N GLU A 47 -2.20 -5.81 -0.74
CA GLU A 47 -1.36 -5.63 0.44
C GLU A 47 -1.18 -4.14 0.76
N MET A 48 -0.84 -3.32 -0.24
CA MET A 48 -0.71 -1.87 -0.08
C MET A 48 -2.04 -1.23 0.33
N ALA A 49 -3.16 -1.65 -0.25
CA ALA A 49 -4.49 -1.18 0.11
C ALA A 49 -4.80 -1.47 1.59
N SER A 50 -4.49 -2.67 2.06
CA SER A 50 -4.72 -3.08 3.45
C SER A 50 -3.86 -2.26 4.42
N ILE A 51 -2.57 -2.11 4.14
CA ILE A 51 -1.64 -1.32 4.95
C ILE A 51 -2.07 0.15 4.99
N THR A 52 -2.36 0.75 3.83
CA THR A 52 -2.80 2.15 3.74
C THR A 52 -4.08 2.39 4.52
N THR A 53 -5.05 1.46 4.43
CA THR A 53 -6.32 1.55 5.16
C THR A 53 -6.10 1.43 6.67
N LEU A 54 -5.24 0.50 7.12
CA LEU A 54 -4.90 0.35 8.54
C LEU A 54 -4.29 1.63 9.10
N MET A 55 -3.38 2.26 8.38
CA MET A 55 -2.72 3.49 8.82
C MET A 55 -3.65 4.71 8.73
N ALA A 56 -4.39 4.88 7.63
CA ALA A 56 -5.36 5.97 7.48
C ALA A 56 -6.46 5.92 8.54
N GLY A 57 -6.90 4.71 8.91
CA GLY A 57 -7.85 4.51 10.00
C GLY A 57 -7.34 4.92 11.38
N GLN A 58 -6.05 5.21 11.55
CA GLN A 58 -5.46 5.74 12.79
C GLN A 58 -5.29 7.27 12.78
N LEU A 59 -5.60 7.95 11.67
CA LEU A 59 -5.51 9.39 11.59
C LEU A 59 -6.42 10.04 12.63
N LYS A 60 -5.87 11.03 13.34
CA LYS A 60 -6.60 11.78 14.39
C LYS A 60 -7.34 12.99 13.84
N HIS A 61 -6.97 13.42 12.65
CA HIS A 61 -7.48 14.62 12.00
C HIS A 61 -7.87 14.31 10.56
N PRO A 62 -8.84 15.03 9.99
CA PRO A 62 -9.22 14.88 8.59
C PRO A 62 -8.01 15.04 7.67
N GLY A 63 -7.88 14.11 6.73
CA GLY A 63 -6.75 14.12 5.82
C GLY A 63 -6.71 12.90 4.90
N ARG A 64 -5.61 12.82 4.18
CA ARG A 64 -5.33 11.74 3.23
C ARG A 64 -3.91 11.22 3.42
N LEU A 65 -3.79 9.93 3.44
CA LEU A 65 -2.53 9.22 3.45
C LEU A 65 -2.28 8.61 2.07
N THR A 66 -1.12 8.89 1.50
CA THR A 66 -0.68 8.33 0.23
C THR A 66 0.59 7.55 0.44
N PHE A 67 0.60 6.30 -0.01
CA PHE A 67 1.81 5.51 -0.18
C PHE A 67 2.15 5.38 -1.65
N GLN A 68 3.41 5.56 -1.96
CA GLN A 68 3.95 5.39 -3.31
C GLN A 68 5.27 4.64 -3.26
N THR A 69 5.38 3.59 -4.06
CA THR A 69 6.68 2.97 -4.35
C THR A 69 7.13 3.39 -5.73
N ARG A 70 8.44 3.58 -5.88
CA ARG A 70 9.12 3.66 -7.18
C ARG A 70 10.22 2.62 -7.18
N ASP A 71 10.19 1.78 -8.17
CA ASP A 71 11.11 0.66 -8.31
C ASP A 71 11.60 0.59 -9.76
N PRO A 72 12.91 0.47 -9.98
CA PRO A 72 13.45 0.24 -11.33
C PRO A 72 13.13 -1.16 -11.88
N GLY A 73 12.71 -2.10 -11.01
CA GLY A 73 12.40 -3.48 -11.35
C GLY A 73 11.02 -3.71 -12.01
N ALA A 74 10.41 -4.83 -11.68
CA ALA A 74 9.18 -5.31 -12.33
C ALA A 74 7.97 -4.41 -12.07
N ILE A 75 7.84 -3.83 -10.89
CA ILE A 75 6.76 -2.90 -10.51
C ILE A 75 7.29 -1.47 -10.57
N SER A 76 7.09 -0.79 -11.67
CA SER A 76 7.62 0.56 -11.86
C SER A 76 6.94 1.62 -11.01
N LEU A 77 5.70 1.39 -10.61
CA LEU A 77 4.93 2.29 -9.76
C LEU A 77 3.83 1.51 -9.03
N LEU A 78 3.69 1.76 -7.74
CA LEU A 78 2.55 1.35 -6.94
C LEU A 78 2.12 2.55 -6.11
N VAL A 79 0.88 3.01 -6.26
CA VAL A 79 0.33 4.16 -5.51
C VAL A 79 -0.98 3.75 -4.88
N MET A 80 -1.14 4.14 -3.62
CA MET A 80 -2.38 3.94 -2.85
C MET A 80 -2.68 5.17 -2.02
N ASP A 81 -3.88 5.70 -2.18
CA ASP A 81 -4.44 6.78 -1.37
C ASP A 81 -5.55 6.23 -0.47
N CYS A 82 -5.59 6.69 0.77
CA CYS A 82 -6.73 6.46 1.66
C CYS A 82 -7.04 7.72 2.45
N THR A 83 -8.32 8.10 2.52
CA THR A 83 -8.78 9.23 3.33
C THR A 83 -9.09 8.78 4.76
N ASP A 84 -9.24 9.73 5.69
CA ASP A 84 -9.73 9.49 7.06
C ASP A 84 -11.13 8.84 7.10
N GLN A 85 -11.92 8.99 6.02
CA GLN A 85 -13.21 8.32 5.84
C GLN A 85 -13.09 6.92 5.20
N LEU A 86 -11.86 6.40 5.10
CA LEU A 86 -11.53 5.12 4.47
C LEU A 86 -11.96 5.03 2.99
N GLY A 87 -12.01 6.16 2.29
CA GLY A 87 -12.14 6.21 0.84
C GLY A 87 -10.81 5.81 0.20
N LEU A 88 -10.80 4.69 -0.53
CA LEU A 88 -9.60 4.06 -1.06
C LEU A 88 -9.53 4.19 -2.58
N ARG A 89 -8.34 4.54 -3.10
CA ARG A 89 -8.03 4.48 -4.53
C ARG A 89 -6.56 4.17 -4.74
N GLY A 90 -6.24 3.50 -5.83
CA GLY A 90 -4.86 3.14 -6.13
C GLY A 90 -4.67 2.63 -7.54
N THR A 91 -3.42 2.50 -7.91
CA THR A 91 -3.00 1.95 -9.21
C THR A 91 -1.61 1.35 -9.11
N ALA A 92 -1.32 0.41 -10.00
CA ALA A 92 0.00 -0.14 -10.21
C ALA A 92 0.39 -0.07 -11.69
N GLN A 93 1.68 0.11 -11.96
CA GLN A 93 2.28 -0.04 -13.27
C GLN A 93 3.41 -1.05 -13.19
N TRP A 94 3.54 -1.87 -14.20
CA TRP A 94 4.54 -2.94 -14.25
C TRP A 94 5.16 -3.06 -15.63
N ARG A 95 6.32 -3.71 -15.68
CA ARG A 95 7.02 -4.07 -16.91
C ARG A 95 6.82 -5.55 -17.16
N PRO A 96 6.03 -5.95 -18.19
CA PRO A 96 5.69 -7.34 -18.42
C PRO A 96 6.92 -8.26 -18.60
N GLU A 97 7.92 -7.78 -19.31
CA GLU A 97 9.17 -8.52 -19.57
C GLU A 97 9.96 -8.78 -18.28
N HIS A 98 10.05 -7.81 -17.37
CA HIS A 98 10.72 -7.96 -16.07
C HIS A 98 9.91 -8.88 -15.16
N LEU A 99 8.59 -8.71 -15.12
CA LEU A 99 7.73 -9.57 -14.32
C LEU A 99 7.81 -11.04 -14.76
N ALA A 100 7.88 -11.30 -16.08
CA ALA A 100 7.99 -12.64 -16.64
C ALA A 100 9.35 -13.31 -16.38
N SER A 101 10.41 -12.53 -16.11
CA SER A 101 11.74 -13.05 -15.81
C SER A 101 11.93 -13.48 -14.36
N LEU A 102 11.00 -13.13 -13.45
CA LEU A 102 11.09 -13.47 -12.03
C LEU A 102 10.76 -14.95 -11.79
N MET A 103 11.54 -15.61 -10.95
CA MET A 103 11.28 -16.99 -10.53
C MET A 103 10.07 -17.06 -9.58
N ASP A 104 9.95 -16.09 -8.66
CA ASP A 104 8.81 -15.92 -7.77
C ASP A 104 8.32 -14.47 -7.77
N PRO A 105 7.45 -14.10 -8.74
CA PRO A 105 6.94 -12.73 -8.83
C PRO A 105 6.23 -12.24 -7.55
N ALA A 106 5.73 -13.15 -6.72
CA ALA A 106 5.02 -12.78 -5.50
C ALA A 106 5.93 -12.18 -4.44
N THR A 107 7.20 -12.55 -4.41
CA THR A 107 8.19 -12.08 -3.43
C THR A 107 9.31 -11.23 -4.03
N GLU A 108 9.54 -11.35 -5.33
CA GLU A 108 10.70 -10.72 -5.98
C GLU A 108 10.38 -9.39 -6.68
N CYS A 109 9.10 -9.09 -6.91
CA CYS A 109 8.71 -7.97 -7.78
C CYS A 109 9.00 -6.57 -7.20
N LEU A 110 9.35 -6.43 -5.92
CA LEU A 110 9.64 -5.15 -5.28
C LEU A 110 11.12 -4.87 -5.01
N ASN A 111 12.02 -5.83 -5.16
CA ASN A 111 13.42 -5.70 -4.69
C ASN A 111 14.46 -5.97 -5.77
N GLN A 112 14.12 -5.85 -7.03
CA GLN A 112 15.07 -6.09 -8.10
C GLN A 112 15.82 -4.84 -8.51
N THR A 113 17.01 -4.68 -7.99
CA THR A 113 17.94 -3.63 -8.40
C THR A 113 19.14 -4.21 -9.14
N ASP A 114 19.00 -4.49 -10.42
CA ASP A 114 20.17 -4.71 -11.29
C ASP A 114 20.90 -3.39 -11.61
N SER A 115 20.27 -2.25 -11.34
CA SER A 115 20.75 -0.91 -11.70
C SER A 115 21.48 -0.17 -10.58
N GLY A 116 21.55 -0.70 -9.36
CA GLY A 116 22.10 0.01 -8.20
C GLY A 116 21.23 1.14 -7.66
N GLU A 117 20.06 1.36 -8.23
CA GLU A 117 19.05 2.27 -7.69
C GLU A 117 18.21 1.56 -6.63
N GLU A 118 18.10 2.16 -5.46
CA GLU A 118 17.29 1.59 -4.38
C GLU A 118 15.81 1.84 -4.60
N SER A 119 15.00 0.78 -4.45
CA SER A 119 13.54 0.91 -4.35
C SER A 119 13.17 1.73 -3.12
N ARG A 120 12.25 2.66 -3.28
CA ARG A 120 11.83 3.57 -2.19
C ARG A 120 10.34 3.55 -1.98
N LEU A 121 9.96 3.59 -0.71
CA LEU A 121 8.62 3.85 -0.26
C LEU A 121 8.51 5.31 0.17
N VAL A 122 7.56 6.03 -0.38
CA VAL A 122 7.24 7.41 -0.01
C VAL A 122 5.87 7.41 0.65
N MET A 123 5.81 7.92 1.87
CA MET A 123 4.57 8.20 2.56
C MET A 123 4.32 9.71 2.54
N THR A 124 3.13 10.11 2.10
CA THR A 124 2.68 11.51 2.14
C THR A 124 1.42 11.60 3.01
N LEU A 125 1.48 12.44 4.03
CA LEU A 125 0.33 12.82 4.85
C LEU A 125 -0.11 14.23 4.50
N ASP A 126 -1.27 14.34 3.85
CA ASP A 126 -1.94 15.59 3.55
C ASP A 126 -3.10 15.77 4.55
N ALA A 127 -2.88 16.51 5.62
CA ALA A 127 -3.87 16.78 6.64
C ALA A 127 -4.24 18.27 6.61
N HIS A 128 -5.53 18.56 6.70
CA HIS A 128 -6.08 19.92 6.58
C HIS A 128 -5.50 20.93 7.56
N GLN A 129 -4.93 20.45 8.66
CA GLN A 129 -4.29 21.32 9.68
C GLN A 129 -2.88 21.79 9.31
N PHE A 130 -2.27 21.21 8.26
CA PHE A 130 -0.93 21.57 7.81
C PHE A 130 -1.01 22.37 6.51
N SER A 131 -0.20 23.43 6.41
CA SER A 131 -0.10 24.24 5.18
C SER A 131 0.59 23.51 4.03
N THR A 132 1.41 22.51 4.36
CA THR A 132 2.14 21.67 3.39
C THR A 132 2.02 20.20 3.81
N PRO A 133 1.89 19.27 2.87
CA PRO A 133 1.93 17.84 3.18
C PRO A 133 3.26 17.44 3.83
N TRP A 134 3.18 16.56 4.82
CA TRP A 134 4.36 15.92 5.38
C TRP A 134 4.74 14.69 4.56
N GLN A 135 6.03 14.49 4.32
CA GLN A 135 6.55 13.34 3.58
C GLN A 135 7.66 12.61 4.34
N SER A 136 7.65 11.30 4.24
CA SER A 136 8.72 10.42 4.68
C SER A 136 9.16 9.55 3.51
N HIS A 137 10.47 9.35 3.39
CA HIS A 137 11.09 8.52 2.38
C HIS A 137 11.90 7.45 3.09
N VAL A 138 11.59 6.19 2.82
CA VAL A 138 12.33 5.05 3.39
C VAL A 138 12.79 4.10 2.29
N PRO A 139 13.96 3.49 2.41
CA PRO A 139 14.34 2.39 1.54
C PRO A 139 13.32 1.26 1.67
N LEU A 140 12.95 0.65 0.55
CA LEU A 140 12.10 -0.53 0.56
C LEU A 140 13.01 -1.74 0.82
N VAL A 141 13.09 -2.16 2.08
CA VAL A 141 13.94 -3.28 2.53
C VAL A 141 13.04 -4.44 2.92
N GLY A 142 13.41 -5.65 2.50
CA GLY A 142 12.64 -6.86 2.79
C GLY A 142 12.07 -7.51 1.52
N LYS A 143 11.46 -8.69 1.68
CA LYS A 143 10.89 -9.45 0.57
C LYS A 143 9.41 -9.15 0.35
N THR A 144 8.75 -8.54 1.33
CA THR A 144 7.32 -8.23 1.31
C THR A 144 7.09 -6.79 1.75
N LEU A 145 5.92 -6.24 1.38
CA LEU A 145 5.51 -4.93 1.88
C LEU A 145 5.40 -4.92 3.41
N ALA A 146 4.93 -6.02 4.00
CA ALA A 146 4.80 -6.13 5.46
C ALA A 146 6.12 -6.07 6.23
N GLU A 147 7.25 -6.45 5.59
CA GLU A 147 8.58 -6.30 6.18
C GLU A 147 9.13 -4.88 6.04
N ALA A 148 8.64 -4.12 5.08
CA ALA A 148 9.05 -2.74 4.81
C ALA A 148 8.32 -1.71 5.68
N PHE A 149 7.16 -2.07 6.26
CA PHE A 149 6.32 -1.24 7.14
C PHE A 149 6.49 -1.60 8.62
#